data_4a732f9730efb52af304d8196936132c
#
_entry.id   4a732f9730efb52af304d8196936132c
#
_cell.length_a   1.000
_cell.length_b   1.000
_cell.length_c   1.000
_cell.angle_alpha   90.00
_cell.angle_beta   90.00
_cell.angle_gamma   90.00
#
_symmetry.space_group_name_H-M   'P 1'
#
loop_
_entity.id
_entity.type
_entity.pdbx_description
1 polymer ?
#
loop_
_entity_poly.entity_id
_entity_poly.type
_entity_poly.pdbx_seq_one_letter_code
_entity_poly.pdbx_strand_id
1 'polypeptide(L)'
;VLQGDAERTVRILQGLQDEGENAVAVMNPLMWVLRPLLGIKQAELRGENVMQAMTSARIYGERQVLVKRALSRLSLRQLEAALQKLADIDKTAKGVMQGDAWLEISRLCFGLAGVRAR
;
A
#
# COMPACT_ATOMS: atom_id res chain seq x y z
N VAL A 1 3.71 5.48 4.13
CA VAL A 1 3.09 5.40 2.80
C VAL A 1 1.71 6.07 2.81
N LEU A 2 0.84 5.69 3.74
CA LEU A 2 -0.52 6.26 3.82
C LEU A 2 -0.53 7.74 4.21
N GLN A 3 0.52 8.21 4.84
CA GLN A 3 0.66 9.61 5.25
C GLN A 3 1.01 10.54 4.09
N GLY A 4 1.42 9.97 2.93
CA GLY A 4 1.78 10.74 1.77
C GLY A 4 3.15 11.40 1.81
N ASP A 5 4.02 10.99 2.72
CA ASP A 5 5.39 11.49 2.84
C ASP A 5 6.34 10.61 2.02
N ALA A 6 6.59 11.01 0.78
CA ALA A 6 7.41 10.25 -0.15
C ALA A 6 8.88 10.20 0.26
N GLU A 7 9.44 11.30 0.75
CA GLU A 7 10.83 11.37 1.16
C GLU A 7 11.12 10.41 2.33
N ARG A 8 10.25 10.44 3.34
CA ARG A 8 10.37 9.54 4.49
C ARG A 8 10.22 8.08 4.06
N THR A 9 9.29 7.80 3.15
CA THR A 9 9.08 6.47 2.61
C THR A 9 10.34 5.94 1.95
N VAL A 10 10.99 6.76 1.12
CA VAL A 10 12.24 6.36 0.44
C VAL A 10 13.34 6.05 1.46
N ARG A 11 13.50 6.88 2.47
CA ARG A 11 14.53 6.67 3.49
C ARG A 11 14.31 5.38 4.27
N ILE A 12 13.06 5.07 4.60
CA ILE A 12 12.72 3.83 5.30
C ILE A 12 13.05 2.62 4.43
N LEU A 13 12.63 2.64 3.16
CA LEU A 13 12.90 1.54 2.23
C LEU A 13 14.39 1.36 1.98
N GLN A 14 15.12 2.44 1.80
CA GLN A 14 16.56 2.38 1.59
C GLN A 14 17.28 1.79 2.82
N GLY A 15 16.86 2.20 4.02
CA GLY A 15 17.40 1.65 5.25
C GLY A 15 17.18 0.16 5.38
N LEU A 16 15.98 -0.32 5.06
CA LEU A 16 15.67 -1.75 5.09
C LEU A 16 16.50 -2.53 4.08
N GLN A 17 16.67 -2.00 2.89
CA GLN A 17 17.51 -2.62 1.87
C GLN A 17 18.97 -2.68 2.30
N ASP A 18 19.48 -1.61 2.89
CA ASP A 18 20.86 -1.51 3.38
C ASP A 18 21.13 -2.48 4.53
N GLU A 19 20.10 -2.77 5.35
CA GLU A 19 20.18 -3.75 6.42
C GLU A 19 20.13 -5.19 5.93
N GLY A 20 19.97 -5.40 4.63
CA GLY A 20 19.91 -6.73 4.04
C GLY A 20 18.55 -7.40 4.15
N GLU A 21 17.48 -6.64 4.44
CA GLU A 21 16.13 -7.18 4.52
C GLU A 21 15.65 -7.68 3.16
N ASN A 22 14.91 -8.78 3.18
CA ASN A 22 14.28 -9.32 1.97
C ASN A 22 13.09 -8.44 1.58
N ALA A 23 12.94 -8.19 0.29
CA ALA A 23 11.81 -7.41 -0.24
C ALA A 23 10.45 -7.96 0.23
N VAL A 24 10.31 -9.26 0.38
CA VAL A 24 9.09 -9.90 0.87
C VAL A 24 8.70 -9.41 2.28
N ALA A 25 9.69 -9.07 3.12
CA ALA A 25 9.43 -8.56 4.46
C ALA A 25 8.68 -7.22 4.46
N VAL A 26 8.82 -6.42 3.39
CA VAL A 26 8.09 -5.16 3.21
C VAL A 26 6.72 -5.41 2.58
N MET A 27 6.62 -6.40 1.71
CA MET A 27 5.39 -6.68 0.96
C MET A 27 4.23 -7.12 1.86
N ASN A 28 4.49 -7.97 2.83
CA ASN A 28 3.46 -8.48 3.73
C ASN A 28 2.76 -7.35 4.51
N PRO A 29 3.49 -6.42 5.17
CA PRO A 29 2.84 -5.26 5.80
C PRO A 29 2.02 -4.41 4.83
N LEU A 30 2.49 -4.21 3.60
CA LEU A 30 1.74 -3.46 2.58
C LEU A 30 0.43 -4.16 2.22
N MET A 31 0.45 -5.47 2.06
CA MET A 31 -0.75 -6.26 1.81
C MET A 31 -1.76 -6.13 2.95
N TRP A 32 -1.29 -6.18 4.20
CA TRP A 32 -2.13 -6.06 5.38
C TRP A 32 -2.81 -4.70 5.48
N VAL A 33 -2.20 -3.66 4.91
CA VAL A 33 -2.79 -2.31 4.86
C VAL A 33 -3.71 -2.15 3.66
N LEU A 34 -3.28 -2.60 2.48
CA LEU A 34 -4.00 -2.35 1.23
C LEU A 34 -5.27 -3.18 1.07
N ARG A 35 -5.27 -4.44 1.53
CA ARG A 35 -6.47 -5.29 1.43
C ARG A 35 -7.68 -4.73 2.17
N PRO A 36 -7.54 -4.33 3.46
CA PRO A 36 -8.67 -3.69 4.14
C PRO A 36 -9.10 -2.39 3.47
N LEU A 37 -8.15 -1.59 2.95
CA LEU A 37 -8.47 -0.35 2.23
C LEU A 37 -9.33 -0.61 1.00
N LEU A 38 -9.00 -1.64 0.24
CA LEU A 38 -9.78 -2.02 -0.93
C LEU A 38 -11.21 -2.37 -0.53
N GLY A 39 -11.39 -3.19 0.50
CA GLY A 39 -12.72 -3.57 1.00
C GLY A 39 -13.54 -2.38 1.48
N ILE A 40 -12.92 -1.45 2.21
CA ILE A 40 -13.58 -0.24 2.69
C ILE A 40 -13.94 0.69 1.53
N LYS A 41 -13.05 0.83 0.54
CA LYS A 41 -13.32 1.63 -0.65
C LYS A 41 -14.51 1.07 -1.44
N GLN A 42 -14.59 -0.24 -1.58
CA GLN A 42 -15.72 -0.90 -2.22
C GLN A 42 -17.02 -0.65 -1.46
N ALA A 43 -16.98 -0.71 -0.12
CA ALA A 43 -18.13 -0.41 0.73
C ALA A 43 -18.57 1.05 0.57
N GLU A 44 -17.63 1.98 0.54
CA GLU A 44 -17.91 3.40 0.31
C GLU A 44 -18.63 3.62 -1.02
N LEU A 45 -18.15 2.99 -2.08
CA LEU A 45 -18.74 3.12 -3.41
C LEU A 45 -20.12 2.49 -3.53
N ARG A 46 -20.44 1.51 -2.67
CA ARG A 46 -21.77 0.92 -2.59
C ARG A 46 -22.73 1.75 -1.72
N GLY A 47 -22.27 2.85 -1.16
CA GLY A 47 -23.06 3.69 -0.27
C GLY A 47 -23.18 3.15 1.16
N GLU A 48 -22.37 2.18 1.54
CA GLU A 48 -22.36 1.61 2.88
C GLU A 48 -21.65 2.55 3.87
N ASN A 49 -21.89 2.33 5.15
CA ASN A 49 -21.31 3.15 6.22
C ASN A 49 -19.81 2.85 6.35
N VAL A 50 -18.96 3.84 6.05
CA VAL A 50 -17.52 3.70 6.10
C VAL A 50 -17.00 3.44 7.53
N MET A 51 -17.61 4.09 8.54
CA MET A 51 -17.22 3.86 9.93
C MET A 51 -17.47 2.43 10.35
N GLN A 52 -18.60 1.86 9.96
CA GLN A 52 -18.92 0.47 10.24
C GLN A 52 -17.95 -0.47 9.50
N ALA A 53 -17.63 -0.16 8.27
CA ALA A 53 -16.65 -0.95 7.50
C ALA A 53 -15.28 -0.94 8.17
N MET A 54 -14.82 0.22 8.67
CA MET A 54 -13.56 0.33 9.40
C MET A 54 -13.59 -0.47 10.70
N THR A 55 -14.68 -0.40 11.45
CA THR A 55 -14.86 -1.15 12.70
C THR A 55 -14.82 -2.65 12.43
N SER A 56 -15.49 -3.11 11.39
CA SER A 56 -15.47 -4.52 10.98
C SER A 56 -14.06 -4.99 10.59
N ALA A 57 -13.24 -4.10 10.03
CA ALA A 57 -11.86 -4.38 9.69
C ALA A 57 -10.91 -4.17 10.89
N ARG A 58 -11.44 -3.87 12.08
CA ARG A 58 -10.69 -3.62 13.31
C ARG A 58 -9.74 -2.43 13.20
N ILE A 59 -10.20 -1.38 12.53
CA ILE A 59 -9.46 -0.13 12.40
C ILE A 59 -10.08 0.88 13.37
N TYR A 60 -9.30 1.30 14.37
CA TYR A 60 -9.75 2.18 15.45
C TYR A 60 -8.81 3.35 15.65
N GLY A 61 -9.32 4.40 16.31
CA GLY A 61 -8.52 5.54 16.77
C GLY A 61 -7.89 6.34 15.62
N GLU A 62 -6.63 6.69 15.78
CA GLU A 62 -5.89 7.50 14.80
C GLU A 62 -5.76 6.82 13.43
N ARG A 63 -5.79 5.49 13.41
CA ARG A 63 -5.74 4.75 12.13
C ARG A 63 -6.94 5.05 11.26
N GLN A 64 -8.11 5.35 11.85
CA GLN A 64 -9.29 5.76 11.09
C GLN A 64 -9.05 7.06 10.32
N VAL A 65 -8.32 8.01 10.91
CA VAL A 65 -7.98 9.27 10.24
C VAL A 65 -7.07 9.00 9.05
N LEU A 66 -6.06 8.16 9.21
CA LEU A 66 -5.13 7.80 8.13
C LEU A 66 -5.85 7.06 7.00
N VAL A 67 -6.75 6.15 7.35
CA VAL A 67 -7.55 5.41 6.37
C VAL A 67 -8.47 6.35 5.59
N LYS A 68 -9.16 7.27 6.27
CA LYS A 68 -10.01 8.26 5.60
C LYS A 68 -9.24 9.13 4.61
N ARG A 69 -8.03 9.56 4.99
CA ARG A 69 -7.17 10.32 4.09
C ARG A 69 -6.77 9.50 2.87
N ALA A 70 -6.41 8.24 3.08
CA ALA A 70 -6.05 7.35 1.98
C ALA A 70 -7.25 7.11 1.06
N LEU A 71 -8.46 6.91 1.61
CA LEU A 71 -9.67 6.70 0.83
C LEU A 71 -10.02 7.91 -0.04
N SER A 72 -9.77 9.13 0.44
CA SER A 72 -10.02 10.35 -0.35
C SER A 72 -8.98 10.56 -1.45
N ARG A 73 -7.78 10.04 -1.27
CA ARG A 73 -6.66 10.23 -2.19
C ARG A 73 -6.55 9.11 -3.22
N LEU A 74 -6.91 7.88 -2.85
CA LEU A 74 -6.74 6.71 -3.70
C LEU A 74 -8.08 6.24 -4.25
N SER A 75 -8.14 6.02 -5.56
CA SER A 75 -9.32 5.45 -6.21
C SER A 75 -9.35 3.93 -6.07
N LEU A 76 -10.51 3.33 -6.32
CA LEU A 76 -10.65 1.87 -6.37
C LEU A 76 -9.66 1.26 -7.37
N ARG A 77 -9.55 1.87 -8.55
CA ARG A 77 -8.63 1.40 -9.60
C ARG A 77 -7.17 1.44 -9.12
N GLN A 78 -6.77 2.50 -8.41
CA GLN A 78 -5.41 2.61 -7.87
C GLN A 78 -5.14 1.53 -6.82
N LEU A 79 -6.11 1.24 -5.95
CA LEU A 79 -5.98 0.19 -4.94
C LEU A 79 -5.90 -1.21 -5.57
N GLU A 80 -6.75 -1.48 -6.56
CA GLU A 80 -6.72 -2.74 -7.29
C GLU A 80 -5.38 -2.92 -8.02
N ALA A 81 -4.91 -1.87 -8.69
CA ALA A 81 -3.63 -1.90 -9.38
C ALA A 81 -2.47 -2.12 -8.42
N ALA A 82 -2.51 -1.50 -7.24
CA ALA A 82 -1.48 -1.66 -6.22
C ALA A 82 -1.41 -3.10 -5.71
N LEU A 83 -2.56 -3.73 -5.45
CA LEU A 83 -2.60 -5.13 -5.03
C LEU A 83 -2.09 -6.07 -6.11
N GLN A 84 -2.47 -5.82 -7.37
CA GLN A 84 -1.96 -6.61 -8.49
C GLN A 84 -0.44 -6.45 -8.62
N LYS A 85 0.06 -5.22 -8.48
CA LYS A 85 1.49 -4.95 -8.52
C LYS A 85 2.25 -5.66 -7.40
N LEU A 86 1.67 -5.72 -6.19
CA LEU A 86 2.27 -6.48 -5.09
C LEU A 86 2.38 -7.97 -5.42
N ALA A 87 1.37 -8.55 -6.06
CA ALA A 87 1.43 -9.94 -6.49
C ALA A 87 2.56 -10.16 -7.50
N ASP A 88 2.76 -9.23 -8.43
CA ASP A 88 3.83 -9.30 -9.41
C ASP A 88 5.21 -9.14 -8.74
N ILE A 89 5.32 -8.24 -7.77
CA ILE A 89 6.55 -8.03 -7.01
C ILE A 89 6.91 -9.30 -6.22
N ASP A 90 5.92 -9.98 -5.66
CA ASP A 90 6.13 -11.25 -4.96
C ASP A 90 6.78 -12.28 -5.89
N LYS A 91 6.28 -12.40 -7.11
CA LYS A 91 6.86 -13.28 -8.13
C LYS A 91 8.30 -12.88 -8.49
N THR A 92 8.54 -11.59 -8.60
CA THR A 92 9.89 -11.06 -8.86
C THR A 92 10.84 -11.42 -7.73
N ALA A 93 10.42 -11.23 -6.49
CA ALA A 93 11.23 -11.54 -5.31
C ALA A 93 11.53 -13.02 -5.18
N LYS A 94 10.62 -13.89 -5.65
CA LYS A 94 10.79 -15.34 -5.64
C LYS A 94 11.49 -15.88 -6.88
N GLY A 95 11.90 -15.01 -7.81
CA GLY A 95 12.61 -15.41 -9.02
C GLY A 95 11.72 -15.97 -10.12
N VAL A 96 10.39 -15.90 -9.99
CA VAL A 96 9.44 -16.38 -11.01
C VAL A 96 9.34 -15.40 -12.17
N MET A 97 9.47 -14.10 -11.89
CA MET A 97 9.51 -13.05 -12.90
C MET A 97 10.84 -12.31 -12.81
N GLN A 98 11.31 -11.81 -13.96
CA GLN A 98 12.51 -10.98 -13.99
C GLN A 98 12.21 -9.58 -13.50
N GLY A 99 13.19 -8.98 -12.84
CA GLY A 99 13.10 -7.61 -12.36
C GLY A 99 13.80 -7.42 -11.03
N ASP A 100 13.75 -6.19 -10.54
CA ASP A 100 14.28 -5.79 -9.25
C ASP A 100 13.13 -5.51 -8.29
N ALA A 101 12.90 -6.44 -7.35
CA ALA A 101 11.80 -6.34 -6.40
C ALA A 101 11.87 -5.07 -5.56
N TRP A 102 13.05 -4.65 -5.10
CA TRP A 102 13.20 -3.43 -4.32
C TRP A 102 12.86 -2.18 -5.13
N LEU A 103 13.28 -2.13 -6.38
CA LEU A 103 12.95 -1.02 -7.28
C LEU A 103 11.43 -0.93 -7.49
N GLU A 104 10.79 -2.06 -7.72
CA GLU A 104 9.34 -2.11 -7.94
C GLU A 104 8.55 -1.72 -6.68
N ILE A 105 9.00 -2.13 -5.49
CA ILE A 105 8.41 -1.70 -4.22
C ILE A 105 8.54 -0.19 -4.05
N SER A 106 9.71 0.36 -4.35
CA SER A 106 9.96 1.79 -4.25
C SER A 106 9.02 2.59 -5.15
N ARG A 107 8.84 2.16 -6.39
CA ARG A 107 7.90 2.79 -7.33
C ARG A 107 6.47 2.73 -6.84
N LEU A 108 6.06 1.57 -6.31
CA LEU A 108 4.72 1.40 -5.76
C LEU A 108 4.48 2.33 -4.58
N CYS A 109 5.41 2.37 -3.63
CA CYS A 109 5.28 3.21 -2.45
C CYS A 109 5.28 4.70 -2.80
N PHE A 110 6.07 5.13 -3.78
CA PHE A 110 6.02 6.50 -4.29
C PHE A 110 4.63 6.83 -4.83
N GLY A 111 4.06 5.96 -5.63
CA GLY A 111 2.71 6.16 -6.17
C GLY A 111 1.67 6.27 -5.07
N LEU A 112 1.73 5.41 -4.06
CA LEU A 112 0.80 5.43 -2.92
C LEU A 112 0.99 6.65 -2.04
N ALA A 113 2.21 7.19 -1.96
CA ALA A 113 2.50 8.41 -1.20
C ALA A 113 2.10 9.69 -1.95
N GLY A 114 1.59 9.56 -3.18
CA GLY A 114 1.09 10.69 -3.95
C GLY A 114 2.12 11.37 -4.84
N VAL A 115 3.31 10.79 -4.97
CA VAL A 115 4.31 11.31 -5.92
C VAL A 115 4.00 10.75 -7.29
N ARG A 116 3.81 11.64 -8.27
CA ARG A 116 3.56 11.24 -9.64
C ARG A 116 4.88 10.89 -10.33
N ALA A 117 4.96 9.70 -10.89
CA ALA A 117 6.04 9.34 -11.79
C ALA A 117 5.93 10.20 -13.05
N ARG A 118 7.02 10.81 -13.41
CA ARG A 118 7.12 11.60 -14.64
C ARG A 118 7.95 10.83 -15.65
#